data_c76340a8f0c6318a7beb2d457eef8f8c
#
_entry.id   c76340a8f0c6318a7beb2d457eef8f8c
#
_cell.length_a   1.000
_cell.length_b   1.000
_cell.length_c   1.000
_cell.angle_alpha   90.00
_cell.angle_beta   90.00
_cell.angle_gamma   90.00
#
_symmetry.space_group_name_H-M   'P 1'
#
loop_
_entity.id
_entity.type
_entity.pdbx_description
1 polymer ?
#
loop_
_entity_poly.entity_id
_entity_poly.type
_entity_poly.pdbx_seq_one_letter_code
_entity_poly.pdbx_strand_id
1 'polypeptide(L)'
;HDALPISLQREILRTNKAGAYHCTTIVDCNTRKYHGLLVIPVPNLDDENHVLLSSLDETVIQHGAEFNLGLHKYQGNNFSPNGHKYIREFDCEHIPATTYRVGGVILRKEKIFVHHENRILIRYTLLDAHSATTLRFRPFLAFRSVREYTHENPQASREYQLVENGIKTCMYPGYPELYMQLNKKCEFHFMPDWYRGIEYPKEQERGYDFNEDLYVPGYFEVDIKKGESIVFSAGTSEVTPRRLKQTFEAEVAEIGRASC
;
A
#
# COMPACT_ATOMS: atom_id res chain seq x y z
N HIS A 1 -18.47 11.12 17.11
CA HIS A 1 -17.91 12.06 16.10
C HIS A 1 -17.08 11.29 15.09
N ASP A 2 -17.46 11.40 13.83
CA ASP A 2 -16.68 10.85 12.73
C ASP A 2 -15.49 11.79 12.44
N ALA A 3 -14.26 11.33 12.74
CA ALA A 3 -13.03 12.07 12.48
C ALA A 3 -12.55 11.94 11.03
N LEU A 4 -13.24 11.17 10.19
CA LEU A 4 -12.80 10.88 8.82
C LEU A 4 -12.62 12.14 7.96
N PRO A 5 -13.54 13.13 7.96
CA PRO A 5 -13.33 14.33 7.13
C PRO A 5 -12.05 15.09 7.48
N ILE A 6 -11.66 15.13 8.75
CA ILE A 6 -10.40 15.77 9.19
C ILE A 6 -9.21 14.91 8.78
N SER A 7 -9.29 13.60 8.97
CA SER A 7 -8.20 12.67 8.62
C SER A 7 -7.90 12.66 7.13
N LEU A 8 -8.91 12.84 6.28
CA LEU A 8 -8.75 12.92 4.82
C LEU A 8 -8.03 14.20 4.36
N GLN A 9 -7.90 15.22 5.22
CA GLN A 9 -7.17 16.45 4.93
C GLN A 9 -5.69 16.35 5.32
N ARG A 10 -5.30 15.33 6.08
CA ARG A 10 -3.93 15.16 6.59
C ARG A 10 -3.17 14.20 5.69
N GLU A 11 -2.14 14.70 5.06
CA GLU A 11 -1.34 13.95 4.08
C GLU A 11 0.08 13.70 4.59
N ILE A 12 0.65 12.59 4.19
CA ILE A 12 2.03 12.20 4.47
C ILE A 12 2.74 11.98 3.15
N LEU A 13 3.90 12.62 2.99
CA LEU A 13 4.77 12.47 1.82
C LEU A 13 6.14 12.00 2.29
N ARG A 14 6.67 10.96 1.65
CA ARG A 14 8.04 10.47 1.83
C ARG A 14 8.68 10.24 0.48
N THR A 15 9.92 10.70 0.33
CA THR A 15 10.67 10.62 -0.94
C THR A 15 11.96 9.84 -0.73
N ASN A 16 12.53 9.34 -1.84
CA ASN A 16 13.84 8.68 -1.84
C ASN A 16 14.96 9.59 -2.31
N LYS A 17 14.69 10.88 -2.51
CA LYS A 17 15.64 11.87 -3.05
C LYS A 17 16.12 11.57 -4.49
N ALA A 18 15.47 10.61 -5.17
CA ALA A 18 15.75 10.26 -6.56
C ALA A 18 14.50 10.42 -7.45
N GLY A 19 13.52 11.19 -6.99
CA GLY A 19 12.31 11.51 -7.71
C GLY A 19 11.13 10.62 -7.41
N ALA A 20 11.33 9.48 -6.74
CA ALA A 20 10.24 8.59 -6.34
C ALA A 20 9.69 8.98 -4.96
N TYR A 21 8.44 8.61 -4.72
CA TYR A 21 7.78 8.93 -3.44
C TYR A 21 6.63 7.98 -3.14
N HIS A 22 6.16 8.02 -1.88
CA HIS A 22 4.79 7.67 -1.54
C HIS A 22 4.10 8.86 -0.91
N CYS A 23 2.83 9.03 -1.20
CA CYS A 23 1.99 10.07 -0.64
C CYS A 23 0.56 9.56 -0.51
N THR A 24 -0.02 9.71 0.67
CA THR A 24 -1.41 9.37 0.93
C THR A 24 -1.89 10.12 2.18
N THR A 25 -3.12 9.89 2.59
CA THR A 25 -3.65 10.46 3.83
C THR A 25 -3.25 9.58 5.03
N ILE A 26 -3.42 10.12 6.24
CA ILE A 26 -3.09 9.37 7.47
C ILE A 26 -3.98 8.15 7.70
N VAL A 27 -5.09 8.02 6.97
CA VAL A 27 -5.98 6.84 7.00
C VAL A 27 -5.81 5.94 5.77
N ASP A 28 -4.75 6.16 4.99
CA ASP A 28 -4.43 5.40 3.77
C ASP A 28 -5.55 5.40 2.73
N CYS A 29 -6.38 6.43 2.71
CA CYS A 29 -7.37 6.66 1.67
C CYS A 29 -6.85 7.74 0.72
N ASN A 30 -6.59 7.37 -0.53
CA ASN A 30 -6.11 8.31 -1.53
C ASN A 30 -7.20 9.32 -1.89
N THR A 31 -6.85 10.60 -1.90
CA THR A 31 -7.77 11.71 -2.19
C THR A 31 -7.33 12.55 -3.38
N ARG A 32 -6.15 12.27 -3.91
CA ARG A 32 -5.54 13.02 -5.02
C ARG A 32 -5.01 12.10 -6.11
N LYS A 33 -4.95 12.62 -7.31
CA LYS A 33 -4.45 11.93 -8.50
C LYS A 33 -3.00 11.44 -8.34
N TYR A 34 -2.17 12.20 -7.62
CA TYR A 34 -0.77 11.85 -7.41
C TYR A 34 -0.52 11.03 -6.15
N HIS A 35 -1.55 10.67 -5.40
CA HIS A 35 -1.40 9.76 -4.27
C HIS A 35 -1.05 8.35 -4.74
N GLY A 36 -0.21 7.66 -3.98
CA GLY A 36 0.16 6.28 -4.21
C GLY A 36 1.17 5.79 -3.18
N LEU A 37 1.28 4.48 -3.04
CA LEU A 37 2.28 3.85 -2.18
C LEU A 37 3.64 3.76 -2.87
N LEU A 38 3.66 3.55 -4.19
CA LEU A 38 4.89 3.54 -4.97
C LEU A 38 4.67 4.34 -6.24
N VAL A 39 5.23 5.54 -6.26
CA VAL A 39 5.15 6.48 -7.38
C VAL A 39 6.57 6.80 -7.80
N ILE A 40 6.90 6.50 -9.06
CA ILE A 40 8.27 6.54 -9.54
C ILE A 40 8.40 7.26 -10.88
N PRO A 41 9.58 7.87 -11.16
CA PRO A 41 9.89 8.27 -12.52
C PRO A 41 10.02 7.06 -13.42
N VAL A 42 9.54 7.15 -14.65
CA VAL A 42 9.71 6.13 -15.68
C VAL A 42 10.27 6.81 -16.93
N PRO A 43 11.58 7.15 -16.95
CA PRO A 43 12.19 7.91 -18.03
C PRO A 43 12.04 7.27 -19.40
N ASN A 44 11.87 5.94 -19.42
CA ASN A 44 11.64 5.19 -20.66
C ASN A 44 10.31 5.57 -21.34
N LEU A 45 9.35 6.10 -20.60
CA LEU A 45 8.04 6.48 -21.13
C LEU A 45 7.91 7.99 -21.35
N ASP A 46 8.27 8.79 -20.37
CA ASP A 46 8.15 10.24 -20.37
C ASP A 46 8.90 10.87 -19.19
N ASP A 47 8.72 12.17 -18.98
CA ASP A 47 9.35 12.93 -17.90
C ASP A 47 8.47 12.97 -16.62
N GLU A 48 7.40 12.20 -16.57
CA GLU A 48 6.44 12.22 -15.47
C GLU A 48 6.71 11.13 -14.44
N ASN A 49 6.15 11.32 -13.26
CA ASN A 49 6.02 10.24 -12.29
C ASN A 49 4.83 9.35 -12.63
N HIS A 50 4.93 8.08 -12.27
CA HIS A 50 3.90 7.08 -12.55
C HIS A 50 3.54 6.33 -11.27
N VAL A 51 2.26 6.18 -11.03
CA VAL A 51 1.74 5.38 -9.90
C VAL A 51 1.75 3.92 -10.32
N LEU A 52 2.58 3.10 -9.71
CA LEU A 52 2.58 1.65 -9.92
C LEU A 52 1.66 0.97 -8.91
N LEU A 53 1.97 1.11 -7.62
CA LEU A 53 1.14 0.61 -6.53
C LEU A 53 0.39 1.80 -5.92
N SER A 54 -0.92 1.83 -6.10
CA SER A 54 -1.78 2.90 -5.59
C SER A 54 -2.05 2.73 -4.10
N SER A 55 -2.46 1.52 -3.71
CA SER A 55 -2.82 1.23 -2.31
C SER A 55 -2.66 -0.26 -2.02
N LEU A 56 -2.70 -0.60 -0.75
CA LEU A 56 -2.62 -1.98 -0.27
C LEU A 56 -3.68 -2.16 0.82
N ASP A 57 -4.67 -3.03 0.56
CA ASP A 57 -5.69 -3.33 1.54
C ASP A 57 -5.27 -4.52 2.39
N GLU A 58 -5.20 -4.31 3.70
CA GLU A 58 -4.93 -5.37 4.66
C GLU A 58 -6.24 -5.95 5.18
N THR A 59 -6.26 -7.26 5.40
CA THR A 59 -7.35 -7.95 6.08
C THR A 59 -6.78 -8.76 7.23
N VAL A 60 -7.33 -8.58 8.42
CA VAL A 60 -7.00 -9.42 9.59
C VAL A 60 -8.02 -10.55 9.64
N ILE A 61 -7.53 -11.80 9.72
CA ILE A 61 -8.38 -12.98 9.73
C ILE A 61 -8.18 -13.74 11.03
N GLN A 62 -9.26 -13.96 11.77
CA GLN A 62 -9.29 -14.75 12.99
C GLN A 62 -10.55 -15.60 13.03
N HIS A 63 -10.40 -16.91 13.29
CA HIS A 63 -11.53 -17.85 13.40
C HIS A 63 -12.48 -17.76 12.19
N GLY A 64 -11.94 -17.54 10.98
CA GLY A 64 -12.73 -17.36 9.76
C GLY A 64 -13.40 -16.00 9.62
N ALA A 65 -13.36 -15.15 10.64
CA ALA A 65 -13.86 -13.78 10.53
C ALA A 65 -12.81 -12.88 9.86
N GLU A 66 -13.25 -12.09 8.89
CA GLU A 66 -12.41 -11.20 8.11
C GLU A 66 -12.68 -9.74 8.48
N PHE A 67 -11.63 -9.01 8.84
CA PHE A 67 -11.69 -7.60 9.18
C PHE A 67 -10.85 -6.82 8.18
N ASN A 68 -11.49 -6.14 7.25
CA ASN A 68 -10.80 -5.41 6.19
C ASN A 68 -10.44 -4.00 6.67
N LEU A 69 -9.14 -3.67 6.63
CA LEU A 69 -8.60 -2.40 7.10
C LEU A 69 -8.51 -1.35 5.98
N GLY A 70 -8.87 -1.69 4.75
CA GLY A 70 -8.84 -0.79 3.61
C GLY A 70 -9.88 0.33 3.70
N LEU A 71 -9.66 1.37 2.91
CA LEU A 71 -10.58 2.51 2.83
C LEU A 71 -10.45 3.16 1.45
N HIS A 72 -11.56 3.13 0.69
CA HIS A 72 -11.65 3.75 -0.63
C HIS A 72 -12.97 4.53 -0.71
N LYS A 73 -12.93 5.67 -1.42
CA LYS A 73 -14.14 6.44 -1.69
C LYS A 73 -14.72 6.03 -3.05
N TYR A 74 -16.00 5.76 -3.07
CA TYR A 74 -16.77 5.46 -4.26
C TYR A 74 -17.87 6.49 -4.46
N GLN A 75 -18.62 6.38 -5.56
CA GLN A 75 -19.69 7.30 -5.92
C GLN A 75 -20.71 7.47 -4.78
N GLY A 76 -21.27 8.68 -4.65
CA GLY A 76 -22.30 8.97 -3.67
C GLY A 76 -21.79 9.11 -2.24
N ASN A 77 -20.53 9.54 -2.07
CA ASN A 77 -19.90 9.66 -0.76
C ASN A 77 -19.87 8.35 0.02
N ASN A 78 -19.75 7.25 -0.71
CA ASN A 78 -19.74 5.90 -0.18
C ASN A 78 -18.28 5.45 0.04
N PHE A 79 -17.91 5.18 1.30
CA PHE A 79 -16.58 4.67 1.67
C PHE A 79 -16.68 3.16 1.94
N SER A 80 -15.80 2.39 1.30
CA SER A 80 -15.77 0.94 1.46
C SER A 80 -14.36 0.41 1.18
N PRO A 81 -13.88 -0.59 1.93
CA PRO A 81 -14.38 -0.96 3.27
C PRO A 81 -14.22 0.22 4.24
N ASN A 82 -14.67 0.06 5.48
CA ASN A 82 -14.59 1.13 6.48
C ASN A 82 -13.47 0.87 7.50
N GLY A 83 -12.27 0.58 7.00
CA GLY A 83 -11.14 0.20 7.84
C GLY A 83 -10.67 1.27 8.82
N HIS A 84 -10.95 2.54 8.53
CA HIS A 84 -10.61 3.66 9.43
C HIS A 84 -11.27 3.52 10.80
N LYS A 85 -12.40 2.87 10.90
CA LYS A 85 -13.10 2.65 12.20
C LYS A 85 -12.29 1.80 13.19
N TYR A 86 -11.32 1.04 12.68
CA TYR A 86 -10.45 0.20 13.51
C TYR A 86 -9.18 0.93 13.96
N ILE A 87 -8.93 2.13 13.45
CA ILE A 87 -7.74 2.90 13.83
C ILE A 87 -7.90 3.39 15.27
N ARG A 88 -6.95 3.02 16.12
CA ARG A 88 -6.87 3.44 17.51
C ARG A 88 -5.97 4.67 17.65
N GLU A 89 -4.88 4.70 16.89
CA GLU A 89 -3.85 5.72 16.99
C GLU A 89 -3.11 5.87 15.66
N PHE A 90 -2.74 7.11 15.35
CA PHE A 90 -1.78 7.41 14.29
C PHE A 90 -0.69 8.30 14.87
N ASP A 91 0.57 7.97 14.61
CA ASP A 91 1.70 8.83 14.96
C ASP A 91 2.69 8.93 13.79
N CYS A 92 3.50 9.96 13.79
CA CYS A 92 4.50 10.22 12.75
C CYS A 92 5.72 10.94 13.36
N GLU A 93 6.19 10.45 14.52
CA GLU A 93 7.38 11.04 15.16
C GLU A 93 8.62 10.89 14.29
N HIS A 94 8.86 9.67 13.78
CA HIS A 94 9.97 9.37 12.90
C HIS A 94 9.48 8.84 11.55
N ILE A 95 8.55 7.89 11.60
CA ILE A 95 7.92 7.28 10.44
C ILE A 95 6.41 7.22 10.66
N PRO A 96 5.61 7.23 9.55
CA PRO A 96 4.17 7.07 9.69
C PRO A 96 3.84 5.71 10.31
N ALA A 97 3.06 5.72 11.38
CA ALA A 97 2.66 4.50 12.08
C ALA A 97 1.18 4.57 12.47
N THR A 98 0.44 3.52 12.14
CA THR A 98 -0.97 3.36 12.44
C THR A 98 -1.16 2.15 13.32
N THR A 99 -1.88 2.31 14.43
CA THR A 99 -2.25 1.20 15.30
C THR A 99 -3.72 0.90 15.13
N TYR A 100 -4.03 -0.34 14.78
CA TYR A 100 -5.40 -0.84 14.63
C TYR A 100 -5.78 -1.72 15.81
N ARG A 101 -7.03 -1.62 16.24
CA ARG A 101 -7.63 -2.56 17.17
C ARG A 101 -8.85 -3.17 16.51
N VAL A 102 -8.83 -4.49 16.36
CA VAL A 102 -9.89 -5.21 15.65
C VAL A 102 -9.99 -6.64 16.20
N GLY A 103 -11.18 -7.05 16.60
CA GLY A 103 -11.43 -8.44 16.98
C GLY A 103 -10.51 -9.01 18.07
N GLY A 104 -10.07 -8.23 19.04
CA GLY A 104 -9.12 -8.66 20.08
C GLY A 104 -7.66 -8.64 19.63
N VAL A 105 -7.39 -8.14 18.41
CA VAL A 105 -6.06 -7.97 17.85
C VAL A 105 -5.65 -6.51 17.96
N ILE A 106 -4.37 -6.28 18.27
CA ILE A 106 -3.73 -4.96 18.13
C ILE A 106 -2.61 -5.12 17.12
N LEU A 107 -2.74 -4.42 16.00
CA LEU A 107 -1.80 -4.47 14.87
C LEU A 107 -1.20 -3.09 14.63
N ARG A 108 0.13 -3.01 14.56
CA ARG A 108 0.83 -1.77 14.22
C ARG A 108 1.38 -1.87 12.80
N LYS A 109 1.13 -0.84 11.99
CA LYS A 109 1.57 -0.70 10.61
C LYS A 109 2.49 0.51 10.49
N GLU A 110 3.70 0.31 9.97
CA GLU A 110 4.71 1.35 9.81
C GLU A 110 5.19 1.35 8.37
N LYS A 111 5.36 2.55 7.78
CA LYS A 111 5.81 2.68 6.39
C LYS A 111 7.11 3.46 6.30
N ILE A 112 8.03 2.99 5.45
CA ILE A 112 9.24 3.72 5.08
C ILE A 112 9.44 3.67 3.58
N PHE A 113 10.05 4.73 3.04
CA PHE A 113 10.53 4.75 1.66
C PHE A 113 12.05 4.61 1.68
N VAL A 114 12.57 3.59 0.98
CA VAL A 114 13.99 3.26 1.01
C VAL A 114 14.81 4.35 0.32
N HIS A 115 15.94 4.76 0.91
CA HIS A 115 16.84 5.74 0.32
C HIS A 115 17.44 5.23 -1.00
N HIS A 116 17.46 6.10 -2.01
CA HIS A 116 18.11 5.85 -3.29
C HIS A 116 17.61 4.60 -4.05
N GLU A 117 16.44 4.11 -3.71
CA GLU A 117 15.83 2.94 -4.33
C GLU A 117 14.34 3.19 -4.55
N ASN A 118 13.78 2.63 -5.62
CA ASN A 118 12.35 2.69 -5.90
C ASN A 118 11.64 1.58 -5.14
N ARG A 119 11.48 1.76 -3.81
CA ARG A 119 10.93 0.73 -2.93
C ARG A 119 10.26 1.33 -1.71
N ILE A 120 9.05 0.84 -1.45
CA ILE A 120 8.38 1.06 -0.16
C ILE A 120 8.45 -0.23 0.66
N LEU A 121 8.68 -0.08 1.94
CA LEU A 121 8.61 -1.17 2.93
C LEU A 121 7.52 -0.83 3.94
N ILE A 122 6.67 -1.81 4.23
CA ILE A 122 5.59 -1.68 5.22
C ILE A 122 5.77 -2.80 6.23
N ARG A 123 5.96 -2.43 7.50
CA ARG A 123 6.11 -3.40 8.59
C ARG A 123 4.83 -3.49 9.39
N TYR A 124 4.35 -4.72 9.55
CA TYR A 124 3.19 -5.06 10.36
C TYR A 124 3.66 -5.83 11.59
N THR A 125 3.34 -5.33 12.78
CA THR A 125 3.69 -6.00 14.04
C THR A 125 2.41 -6.34 14.78
N LEU A 126 2.25 -7.62 15.14
CA LEU A 126 1.11 -8.08 15.91
C LEU A 126 1.43 -7.87 17.40
N LEU A 127 0.95 -6.74 17.95
CA LEU A 127 1.25 -6.35 19.33
C LEU A 127 0.47 -7.19 20.34
N ASP A 128 -0.76 -7.59 20.00
CA ASP A 128 -1.58 -8.43 20.85
C ASP A 128 -2.53 -9.28 20.02
N ALA A 129 -2.74 -10.52 20.45
CA ALA A 129 -3.70 -11.45 19.86
C ALA A 129 -3.91 -12.61 20.84
N HIS A 130 -5.14 -13.14 20.86
CA HIS A 130 -5.50 -14.27 21.72
C HIS A 130 -5.70 -15.58 20.96
N SER A 131 -5.52 -15.55 19.64
CA SER A 131 -5.74 -16.71 18.78
C SER A 131 -4.89 -16.58 17.50
N ALA A 132 -4.86 -17.68 16.73
CA ALA A 132 -4.17 -17.71 15.44
C ALA A 132 -4.68 -16.61 14.52
N THR A 133 -3.76 -15.86 13.94
CA THR A 133 -4.06 -14.70 13.10
C THR A 133 -3.39 -14.85 11.74
N THR A 134 -4.13 -14.53 10.68
CA THR A 134 -3.63 -14.46 9.32
C THR A 134 -3.79 -13.05 8.81
N LEU A 135 -2.79 -12.55 8.08
CA LEU A 135 -2.89 -11.29 7.36
C LEU A 135 -3.06 -11.60 5.87
N ARG A 136 -3.99 -10.87 5.24
CA ARG A 136 -4.17 -10.88 3.80
C ARG A 136 -3.83 -9.50 3.25
N PHE A 137 -3.05 -9.45 2.17
CA PHE A 137 -2.66 -8.21 1.51
C PHE A 137 -3.19 -8.21 0.08
N ARG A 138 -4.02 -7.23 -0.24
CA ARG A 138 -4.60 -7.05 -1.58
C ARG A 138 -4.05 -5.77 -2.20
N PRO A 139 -3.13 -5.86 -3.17
CA PRO A 139 -2.54 -4.69 -3.81
C PRO A 139 -3.45 -4.13 -4.91
N PHE A 140 -3.54 -2.81 -4.99
CA PHE A 140 -4.28 -2.08 -6.00
C PHE A 140 -3.29 -1.40 -6.93
N LEU A 141 -3.23 -1.85 -8.19
CA LEU A 141 -2.26 -1.43 -9.18
C LEU A 141 -2.85 -0.43 -10.16
N ALA A 142 -2.07 0.59 -10.50
CA ALA A 142 -2.47 1.60 -11.47
C ALA A 142 -1.63 1.57 -12.75
N PHE A 143 -0.31 1.60 -12.64
CA PHE A 143 0.61 1.68 -13.79
C PHE A 143 0.16 2.80 -14.74
N ARG A 144 0.14 4.02 -14.22
CA ARG A 144 -0.29 5.21 -14.96
C ARG A 144 0.51 6.44 -14.55
N SER A 145 0.59 7.41 -15.48
CA SER A 145 1.12 8.73 -15.17
C SER A 145 0.28 9.41 -14.08
N VAL A 146 0.92 10.23 -13.25
CA VAL A 146 0.20 11.09 -12.28
C VAL A 146 -0.72 12.10 -12.95
N ARG A 147 -0.64 12.26 -14.28
CA ARG A 147 -1.51 13.15 -15.05
C ARG A 147 -2.71 12.46 -15.67
N GLU A 148 -2.80 11.15 -15.59
CA GLU A 148 -3.84 10.37 -16.23
C GLU A 148 -4.49 9.44 -15.20
N TYR A 149 -5.67 8.93 -15.53
CA TYR A 149 -6.34 7.88 -14.76
C TYR A 149 -6.32 6.57 -15.54
N THR A 150 -6.36 5.46 -14.81
CA THR A 150 -6.54 4.16 -15.44
C THR A 150 -8.00 3.71 -15.33
N HIS A 151 -8.45 2.99 -16.35
CA HIS A 151 -9.77 2.39 -16.37
C HIS A 151 -9.64 0.96 -16.86
N GLU A 152 -10.61 0.12 -16.51
CA GLU A 152 -10.65 -1.26 -16.98
C GLU A 152 -10.50 -1.30 -18.49
N ASN A 153 -9.53 -2.10 -18.97
CA ASN A 153 -9.25 -2.20 -20.39
C ASN A 153 -8.61 -3.56 -20.72
N PRO A 154 -8.77 -4.05 -21.95
CA PRO A 154 -8.26 -5.37 -22.35
C PRO A 154 -6.74 -5.39 -22.62
N GLN A 155 -6.06 -4.24 -22.70
CA GLN A 155 -4.63 -4.15 -22.94
C GLN A 155 -3.82 -4.40 -21.66
N ALA A 156 -4.42 -4.22 -20.49
CA ALA A 156 -3.75 -4.47 -19.22
C ALA A 156 -3.36 -5.95 -19.11
N SER A 157 -2.07 -6.20 -18.93
CA SER A 157 -1.58 -7.58 -18.75
C SER A 157 -2.00 -8.11 -17.39
N ARG A 158 -2.46 -9.36 -17.36
CA ARG A 158 -2.79 -10.09 -16.14
C ARG A 158 -1.70 -11.10 -15.79
N GLU A 159 -0.61 -11.13 -16.54
CA GLU A 159 0.48 -12.05 -16.33
C GLU A 159 1.28 -11.69 -15.07
N TYR A 160 1.74 -12.71 -14.39
CA TYR A 160 2.64 -12.55 -13.25
C TYR A 160 3.59 -13.73 -13.21
N GLN A 161 4.70 -13.58 -12.50
CA GLN A 161 5.66 -14.64 -12.26
C GLN A 161 5.92 -14.75 -10.78
N LEU A 162 6.08 -15.97 -10.29
CA LEU A 162 6.45 -16.22 -8.90
C LEU A 162 7.91 -15.86 -8.70
N VAL A 163 8.19 -15.18 -7.59
CA VAL A 163 9.53 -14.97 -7.06
C VAL A 163 9.56 -15.46 -5.62
N GLU A 164 10.72 -15.45 -4.98
CA GLU A 164 10.80 -15.87 -3.58
C GLU A 164 9.89 -15.01 -2.72
N ASN A 165 8.95 -15.63 -2.00
CA ASN A 165 7.97 -15.00 -1.11
C ASN A 165 7.14 -13.89 -1.78
N GLY A 166 6.79 -14.06 -3.06
CA GLY A 166 5.99 -13.05 -3.72
C GLY A 166 5.83 -13.25 -5.22
N ILE A 167 5.52 -12.15 -5.90
CA ILE A 167 5.34 -12.11 -7.36
C ILE A 167 6.03 -10.91 -7.97
N LYS A 168 6.23 -10.96 -9.29
CA LYS A 168 6.49 -9.78 -10.10
C LYS A 168 5.45 -9.69 -11.20
N THR A 169 5.06 -8.48 -11.56
CA THR A 169 4.07 -8.21 -12.58
C THR A 169 4.30 -6.85 -13.24
N CYS A 170 3.83 -6.70 -14.47
CA CYS A 170 3.89 -5.45 -15.22
C CYS A 170 2.63 -5.35 -16.07
N MET A 171 1.85 -4.27 -15.90
CA MET A 171 0.57 -4.15 -16.58
C MET A 171 0.69 -3.73 -18.04
N TYR A 172 1.69 -2.91 -18.39
CA TYR A 172 1.85 -2.37 -19.73
C TYR A 172 3.31 -2.34 -20.16
N PRO A 173 3.59 -2.45 -21.47
CA PRO A 173 4.94 -2.33 -22.00
C PRO A 173 5.58 -0.96 -21.66
N GLY A 174 6.88 -0.95 -21.46
CA GLY A 174 7.65 0.25 -21.16
C GLY A 174 7.82 0.53 -19.67
N TYR A 175 7.01 -0.08 -18.82
CA TYR A 175 7.15 0.01 -17.36
C TYR A 175 8.17 -1.02 -16.85
N PRO A 176 8.79 -0.74 -15.70
CA PRO A 176 9.54 -1.76 -15.00
C PRO A 176 8.60 -2.82 -14.42
N GLU A 177 9.14 -3.99 -14.09
CA GLU A 177 8.42 -4.98 -13.29
C GLU A 177 8.19 -4.45 -11.88
N LEU A 178 7.02 -4.72 -11.33
CA LEU A 178 6.71 -4.48 -9.92
C LEU A 178 6.90 -5.78 -9.15
N TYR A 179 7.84 -5.78 -8.21
CA TYR A 179 8.11 -6.90 -7.30
C TYR A 179 7.40 -6.66 -5.98
N MET A 180 6.55 -7.59 -5.58
CA MET A 180 5.88 -7.56 -4.28
C MET A 180 6.26 -8.83 -3.52
N GLN A 181 6.95 -8.68 -2.42
CA GLN A 181 7.54 -9.78 -1.65
C GLN A 181 7.39 -9.54 -0.16
N LEU A 182 7.29 -10.63 0.61
CA LEU A 182 7.25 -10.60 2.05
C LEU A 182 8.53 -11.21 2.62
N ASN A 183 8.90 -10.82 3.85
CA ASN A 183 10.06 -11.39 4.53
C ASN A 183 9.89 -12.88 4.90
N LYS A 184 8.66 -13.36 4.88
CA LYS A 184 8.27 -14.71 5.30
C LYS A 184 7.54 -15.40 4.15
N LYS A 185 7.64 -16.72 4.07
CA LYS A 185 6.90 -17.50 3.09
C LYS A 185 5.41 -17.21 3.21
N CYS A 186 4.78 -16.91 2.09
CA CYS A 186 3.36 -16.59 1.99
C CYS A 186 2.74 -17.34 0.83
N GLU A 187 1.41 -17.35 0.78
CA GLU A 187 0.65 -17.86 -0.36
C GLU A 187 0.16 -16.68 -1.20
N PHE A 188 0.31 -16.79 -2.53
CA PHE A 188 -0.33 -15.86 -3.45
C PHE A 188 -1.49 -16.55 -4.14
N HIS A 189 -2.67 -15.92 -4.04
CA HIS A 189 -3.89 -16.40 -4.68
C HIS A 189 -4.21 -15.49 -5.87
N PHE A 190 -4.05 -16.02 -7.07
CA PHE A 190 -4.40 -15.29 -8.28
C PHE A 190 -5.91 -15.17 -8.40
N MET A 191 -6.42 -13.94 -8.28
CA MET A 191 -7.84 -13.63 -8.35
C MET A 191 -8.00 -12.24 -8.98
N PRO A 192 -7.72 -12.12 -10.28
CA PRO A 192 -7.70 -10.82 -10.95
C PRO A 192 -9.08 -10.20 -11.01
N ASP A 193 -9.15 -8.92 -10.69
CA ASP A 193 -10.38 -8.14 -10.77
C ASP A 193 -10.05 -6.66 -10.93
N TRP A 194 -11.03 -5.91 -11.40
CA TRP A 194 -10.99 -4.46 -11.44
C TRP A 194 -11.92 -3.89 -10.37
N TYR A 195 -11.40 -2.97 -9.58
CA TYR A 195 -12.17 -2.20 -8.61
C TYR A 195 -12.52 -0.88 -9.27
N ARG A 196 -13.79 -0.70 -9.60
CA ARG A 196 -14.28 0.35 -10.49
C ARG A 196 -14.82 1.53 -9.72
N GLY A 197 -14.61 2.74 -10.29
CA GLY A 197 -15.24 3.96 -9.79
C GLY A 197 -14.67 4.46 -8.47
N ILE A 198 -13.39 4.23 -8.22
CA ILE A 198 -12.70 4.84 -7.08
C ILE A 198 -12.59 6.34 -7.33
N GLU A 199 -12.95 7.16 -6.35
CA GLU A 199 -13.01 8.61 -6.49
C GLU A 199 -11.97 9.31 -5.63
N TYR A 200 -11.47 10.43 -6.14
CA TYR A 200 -10.51 11.30 -5.46
C TYR A 200 -11.15 12.64 -5.15
N PRO A 201 -11.64 12.84 -3.90
CA PRO A 201 -12.43 14.02 -3.56
C PRO A 201 -11.70 15.36 -3.71
N LYS A 202 -10.36 15.38 -3.57
CA LYS A 202 -9.60 16.62 -3.74
C LYS A 202 -9.55 17.08 -5.20
N GLU A 203 -9.57 16.16 -6.15
CA GLU A 203 -9.66 16.49 -7.56
C GLU A 203 -11.08 16.94 -7.92
N GLN A 204 -12.10 16.30 -7.35
CA GLN A 204 -13.49 16.69 -7.51
C GLN A 204 -13.73 18.12 -7.04
N GLU A 205 -13.22 18.49 -5.86
CA GLU A 205 -13.32 19.85 -5.30
C GLU A 205 -12.73 20.90 -6.24
N ARG A 206 -11.70 20.55 -7.00
CA ARG A 206 -11.01 21.42 -7.93
C ARG A 206 -11.65 21.46 -9.32
N GLY A 207 -12.70 20.69 -9.56
CA GLY A 207 -13.40 20.64 -10.83
C GLY A 207 -12.72 19.81 -11.91
N TYR A 208 -11.78 18.93 -11.54
CA TYR A 208 -11.11 18.02 -12.47
C TYR A 208 -11.77 16.65 -12.49
N ASP A 209 -11.41 15.83 -13.46
CA ASP A 209 -11.74 14.40 -13.44
C ASP A 209 -11.20 13.79 -12.15
N PHE A 210 -11.95 12.85 -11.55
CA PHE A 210 -11.67 12.43 -10.20
C PHE A 210 -11.93 10.94 -9.93
N ASN A 211 -12.10 10.11 -10.95
CA ASN A 211 -12.34 8.68 -10.75
C ASN A 211 -11.46 7.82 -11.63
N GLU A 212 -11.17 6.61 -11.14
CA GLU A 212 -10.46 5.61 -11.91
C GLU A 212 -10.86 4.22 -11.46
N ASP A 213 -10.46 3.22 -12.27
CA ASP A 213 -10.53 1.81 -11.92
C ASP A 213 -9.13 1.33 -11.58
N LEU A 214 -8.98 0.52 -10.55
CA LEU A 214 -7.69 -0.06 -10.18
C LEU A 214 -7.71 -1.58 -10.36
N TYR A 215 -6.59 -2.12 -10.84
CA TYR A 215 -6.43 -3.54 -11.06
C TYR A 215 -5.88 -4.23 -9.82
N VAL A 216 -6.50 -5.34 -9.44
CA VAL A 216 -6.05 -6.19 -8.35
C VAL A 216 -5.73 -7.57 -8.89
N PRO A 217 -4.47 -8.04 -8.85
CA PRO A 217 -4.12 -9.37 -9.37
C PRO A 217 -4.58 -10.52 -8.48
N GLY A 218 -4.86 -10.24 -7.24
CA GLY A 218 -5.22 -11.21 -6.22
C GLY A 218 -4.73 -10.75 -4.87
N TYR A 219 -4.33 -11.70 -4.02
CA TYR A 219 -3.92 -11.36 -2.66
C TYR A 219 -2.87 -12.32 -2.12
N PHE A 220 -2.11 -11.83 -1.14
CA PHE A 220 -1.13 -12.63 -0.41
C PHE A 220 -1.71 -12.96 0.97
N GLU A 221 -1.47 -14.17 1.45
CA GLU A 221 -1.81 -14.55 2.84
C GLU A 221 -0.58 -15.06 3.57
N VAL A 222 -0.46 -14.67 4.82
CA VAL A 222 0.65 -15.06 5.69
C VAL A 222 0.16 -15.13 7.13
N ASP A 223 0.60 -16.16 7.84
CA ASP A 223 0.32 -16.28 9.29
C ASP A 223 1.23 -15.35 10.06
N ILE A 224 0.70 -14.76 11.12
CA ILE A 224 1.46 -13.90 12.02
C ILE A 224 1.14 -14.26 13.47
N LYS A 225 2.19 -14.29 14.30
CA LYS A 225 2.08 -14.60 15.73
C LYS A 225 2.24 -13.34 16.54
N LYS A 226 1.67 -13.32 17.74
CA LYS A 226 1.88 -12.25 18.71
C LYS A 226 3.38 -11.97 18.89
N GLY A 227 3.77 -10.71 18.75
CA GLY A 227 5.16 -10.26 18.83
C GLY A 227 5.94 -10.36 17.54
N GLU A 228 5.41 -11.02 16.51
CA GLU A 228 6.05 -11.15 15.20
C GLU A 228 5.81 -9.92 14.34
N SER A 229 6.79 -9.62 13.46
CA SER A 229 6.66 -8.60 12.44
C SER A 229 6.77 -9.22 11.05
N ILE A 230 5.92 -8.74 10.14
CA ILE A 230 5.93 -9.06 8.72
C ILE A 230 6.30 -7.77 7.97
N VAL A 231 7.22 -7.86 7.02
CA VAL A 231 7.58 -6.75 6.13
C VAL A 231 7.11 -7.05 4.73
N PHE A 232 6.25 -6.18 4.21
CA PHE A 232 5.81 -6.18 2.82
C PHE A 232 6.70 -5.22 2.04
N SER A 233 7.27 -5.70 0.94
CA SER A 233 8.13 -4.92 0.04
C SER A 233 7.45 -4.76 -1.30
N ALA A 234 7.40 -3.53 -1.83
CA ALA A 234 7.04 -3.25 -3.21
C ALA A 234 8.11 -2.37 -3.84
N GLY A 235 8.67 -2.82 -4.95
CA GLY A 235 9.75 -2.10 -5.64
C GLY A 235 9.96 -2.60 -7.05
N THR A 236 10.94 -2.01 -7.73
CA THR A 236 11.20 -2.30 -9.14
C THR A 236 12.36 -3.29 -9.36
N SER A 237 12.83 -3.90 -8.28
CA SER A 237 13.83 -4.96 -8.32
C SER A 237 13.52 -6.03 -7.28
N GLU A 238 14.02 -7.23 -7.51
CA GLU A 238 13.86 -8.35 -6.58
C GLU A 238 14.69 -8.12 -5.32
N VAL A 239 14.14 -8.50 -4.17
CA VAL A 239 14.84 -8.47 -2.89
C VAL A 239 15.11 -9.88 -2.39
N THR A 240 16.06 -10.00 -1.46
CA THR A 240 16.27 -11.21 -0.68
C THR A 240 15.36 -11.13 0.55
N PRO A 241 14.27 -11.92 0.62
CA PRO A 241 13.25 -11.74 1.66
C PRO A 241 13.77 -11.80 3.10
N ARG A 242 14.72 -12.68 3.38
CA ARG A 242 15.31 -12.82 4.73
C ARG A 242 16.00 -11.55 5.23
N ARG A 243 16.33 -10.60 4.34
CA ARG A 243 16.99 -9.34 4.70
C ARG A 243 16.01 -8.19 4.95
N LEU A 244 14.73 -8.37 4.67
CA LEU A 244 13.77 -7.27 4.71
C LEU A 244 13.59 -6.68 6.11
N LYS A 245 13.58 -7.49 7.16
CA LYS A 245 13.50 -6.98 8.53
C LYS A 245 14.72 -6.13 8.87
N GLN A 246 15.90 -6.60 8.53
CA GLN A 246 17.15 -5.87 8.78
C GLN A 246 17.20 -4.58 7.96
N THR A 247 16.78 -4.63 6.70
CA THR A 247 16.70 -3.44 5.84
C THR A 247 15.76 -2.40 6.43
N PHE A 248 14.59 -2.82 6.91
CA PHE A 248 13.64 -1.92 7.54
C PHE A 248 14.25 -1.22 8.76
N GLU A 249 14.86 -1.98 9.66
CA GLU A 249 15.50 -1.43 10.87
C GLU A 249 16.65 -0.49 10.54
N ALA A 250 17.46 -0.81 9.53
CA ALA A 250 18.55 0.05 9.08
C ALA A 250 18.02 1.38 8.53
N GLU A 251 16.94 1.36 7.75
CA GLU A 251 16.30 2.57 7.23
C GLU A 251 15.69 3.43 8.35
N VAL A 252 15.05 2.80 9.33
CA VAL A 252 14.52 3.52 10.51
C VAL A 252 15.65 4.20 11.27
N ALA A 253 16.76 3.53 11.48
CA ALA A 253 17.94 4.09 12.16
C ALA A 253 18.53 5.27 11.37
N GLU A 254 18.58 5.19 10.05
CA GLU A 254 19.05 6.27 9.18
C GLU A 254 18.16 7.52 9.30
N ILE A 255 16.84 7.33 9.30
CA ILE A 255 15.86 8.40 9.48
C ILE A 255 16.04 9.06 10.86
N GLY A 256 16.23 8.26 11.91
CA GLY A 256 16.47 8.75 13.27
C GLY A 256 17.74 9.61 13.37
N ARG A 257 18.83 9.21 12.71
CA ARG A 257 20.06 9.99 12.66
C ARG A 257 19.88 11.31 11.93
N ALA A 258 19.12 11.32 10.85
CA ALA A 258 18.86 12.54 10.09
C ALA A 258 17.98 13.54 10.83
N SER A 259 17.21 13.09 11.83
CA SER A 259 16.33 13.91 12.66
C SER A 259 17.04 14.59 13.83
N CYS A 260 18.26 14.19 14.13
CA CYS A 260 19.02 14.72 15.26
C CYS A 260 19.86 15.95 14.90
#